data_65e0b1bb632c72d6985c74210e0e5900
#
_entry.id   65e0b1bb632c72d6985c74210e0e5900
#
_cell.length_a   1.000
_cell.length_b   1.000
_cell.length_c   1.000
_cell.angle_alpha   90.00
_cell.angle_beta   90.00
_cell.angle_gamma   90.00
#
_symmetry.space_group_name_H-M   'P 1'
#
loop_
_entity.id
_entity.type
_entity.pdbx_description
1 polymer ?
#
loop_
_entity_poly.entity_id
_entity_poly.type
_entity_poly.pdbx_seq_one_letter_code
_entity_poly.pdbx_strand_id
1 'polypeptide(L)'
;MRIAEDPAAFLASLEDREAKGAPVELPGGKMVKRLPGFRRWMWDGAFCGTIGFRWQPGTTELPPHCLGHIGFAVVPWKRRQGIATRGLCDILPEAWAVGLPFVEVTTDPDNTASRRVIEANGGILIEEFALPSGYGRAMGLRYRIFRDEQEC
;
A
#
# COMPACT_ATOMS: atom_id res chain seq x y z
N MET A 1 19.04 8.13 -4.79
CA MET A 1 19.63 8.74 -3.56
C MET A 1 19.77 7.67 -2.50
N ARG A 2 20.89 7.60 -1.86
CA ARG A 2 21.15 6.66 -0.76
C ARG A 2 20.77 7.29 0.57
N ILE A 3 20.18 6.51 1.47
CA ILE A 3 19.78 6.97 2.82
C ILE A 3 20.98 7.59 3.57
N ALA A 4 22.14 6.94 3.48
CA ALA A 4 23.35 7.37 4.20
C ALA A 4 23.94 8.71 3.73
N GLU A 5 23.60 9.17 2.53
CA GLU A 5 24.10 10.43 1.98
C GLU A 5 23.34 11.64 2.51
N ASP A 6 22.00 11.55 2.54
CA ASP A 6 21.12 12.57 3.08
C ASP A 6 19.80 11.92 3.51
N PRO A 7 19.68 11.50 4.78
CA PRO A 7 18.48 10.84 5.27
C PRO A 7 17.21 11.69 5.16
N ALA A 8 17.31 12.99 5.41
CA ALA A 8 16.15 13.88 5.35
C ALA A 8 15.64 14.03 3.90
N ALA A 9 16.54 14.23 2.95
CA ALA A 9 16.17 14.29 1.53
C ALA A 9 15.63 12.94 1.02
N PHE A 10 16.21 11.84 1.48
CA PHE A 10 15.68 10.50 1.15
C PHE A 10 14.24 10.34 1.61
N LEU A 11 13.93 10.67 2.86
CA LEU A 11 12.56 10.57 3.39
C LEU A 11 11.60 11.49 2.64
N ALA A 12 12.02 12.70 2.32
CA ALA A 12 11.22 13.63 1.51
C ALA A 12 10.93 13.07 0.11
N SER A 13 11.85 12.31 -0.48
CA SER A 13 11.70 11.70 -1.80
C SER A 13 10.63 10.60 -1.83
N LEU A 14 10.20 10.10 -0.67
CA LEU A 14 9.15 9.09 -0.56
C LEU A 14 7.74 9.68 -0.74
N GLU A 15 7.60 10.99 -0.75
CA GLU A 15 6.33 11.68 -1.05
C GLU A 15 6.34 12.23 -2.48
N ASP A 16 5.32 11.87 -3.24
CA ASP A 16 5.11 12.35 -4.61
C ASP A 16 3.61 12.48 -4.91
N ARG A 17 2.97 13.38 -4.19
CA ARG A 17 1.52 13.58 -4.29
C ARG A 17 1.06 14.17 -5.63
N GLU A 18 1.99 14.67 -6.43
CA GLU A 18 1.70 15.25 -7.74
C GLU A 18 2.20 14.40 -8.92
N ALA A 19 2.72 13.20 -8.62
CA ALA A 19 3.24 12.25 -9.60
C ALA A 19 4.34 12.85 -10.50
N LYS A 20 5.25 13.62 -9.93
CA LYS A 20 6.37 14.26 -10.64
C LYS A 20 7.58 13.36 -10.81
N GLY A 21 7.62 12.22 -10.13
CA GLY A 21 8.72 11.28 -10.21
C GLY A 21 8.83 10.61 -11.58
N ALA A 22 9.97 9.93 -11.79
CA ALA A 22 10.23 9.20 -13.02
C ALA A 22 9.18 8.10 -13.26
N PRO A 23 8.93 7.73 -14.54
CA PRO A 23 8.10 6.58 -14.86
C PRO A 23 8.58 5.30 -14.17
N VAL A 24 7.67 4.39 -13.92
CA VAL A 24 7.93 3.12 -13.25
C VAL A 24 8.08 2.01 -14.29
N GLU A 25 9.14 1.21 -14.17
CA GLU A 25 9.33 0.03 -15.00
C GLU A 25 8.57 -1.16 -14.42
N LEU A 26 7.73 -1.78 -15.25
CA LEU A 26 7.01 -2.99 -14.89
C LEU A 26 7.83 -4.24 -15.21
N PRO A 27 7.50 -5.40 -14.60
CA PRO A 27 8.05 -6.68 -15.05
C PRO A 27 7.86 -6.84 -16.57
N GLY A 28 8.95 -7.14 -17.27
CA GLY A 28 8.96 -7.20 -18.74
C GLY A 28 9.43 -5.92 -19.44
N GLY A 29 9.81 -4.89 -18.70
CA GLY A 29 10.44 -3.66 -19.21
C GLY A 29 9.50 -2.57 -19.68
N LYS A 30 8.19 -2.75 -19.59
CA LYS A 30 7.22 -1.71 -19.95
C LYS A 30 7.26 -0.56 -18.96
N MET A 31 7.39 0.66 -19.45
CA MET A 31 7.35 1.88 -18.63
C MET A 31 5.92 2.39 -18.50
N VAL A 32 5.53 2.77 -17.30
CA VAL A 32 4.21 3.36 -17.01
C VAL A 32 4.34 4.64 -16.21
N LYS A 33 3.36 5.52 -16.36
CA LYS A 33 3.34 6.77 -15.60
C LYS A 33 3.20 6.48 -14.11
N ARG A 34 3.96 7.22 -13.30
CA ARG A 34 3.87 7.14 -11.84
C ARG A 34 2.52 7.70 -11.36
N LEU A 35 1.92 7.03 -10.37
CA LEU A 35 0.74 7.55 -9.70
C LEU A 35 1.14 8.51 -8.56
N PRO A 36 0.27 9.49 -8.23
CA PRO A 36 0.41 10.23 -6.98
C PRO A 36 0.43 9.28 -5.79
N GLY A 37 1.29 9.55 -4.85
CA GLY A 37 1.39 8.70 -3.68
C GLY A 37 2.50 9.09 -2.73
N PHE A 38 2.62 8.30 -1.69
CA PHE A 38 3.72 8.40 -0.75
C PHE A 38 3.97 7.06 -0.08
N ARG A 39 5.16 6.94 0.51
CA ARG A 39 5.54 5.80 1.32
C ARG A 39 6.06 6.29 2.65
N ARG A 40 5.68 5.64 3.74
CA ARG A 40 6.11 5.96 5.09
C ARG A 40 6.82 4.78 5.71
N TRP A 41 7.74 5.07 6.62
CA TRP A 41 8.32 4.07 7.47
C TRP A 41 7.50 3.92 8.75
N MET A 42 7.28 2.68 9.14
CA MET A 42 6.73 2.36 10.45
C MET A 42 7.90 2.24 11.44
N TRP A 43 7.76 2.87 12.59
CA TRP A 43 8.85 3.08 13.52
C TRP A 43 8.39 2.91 14.97
N ASP A 44 9.17 2.17 15.78
CA ASP A 44 8.92 1.96 17.22
C ASP A 44 10.15 2.30 18.09
N GLY A 45 11.07 3.10 17.58
CA GLY A 45 12.42 3.30 18.08
C GLY A 45 13.46 2.67 17.14
N ALA A 46 13.02 1.85 16.21
CA ALA A 46 13.79 1.25 15.13
C ALA A 46 12.90 1.05 13.90
N PHE A 47 13.51 0.80 12.76
CA PHE A 47 12.77 0.54 11.53
C PHE A 47 11.97 -0.77 11.63
N CYS A 48 10.67 -0.69 11.40
CA CYS A 48 9.75 -1.84 11.47
C CYS A 48 9.25 -2.30 10.11
N GLY A 49 9.24 -1.43 9.14
CA GLY A 49 8.72 -1.72 7.81
C GLY A 49 8.25 -0.48 7.09
N THR A 50 7.55 -0.69 5.99
CA THR A 50 7.02 0.39 5.16
C THR A 50 5.54 0.21 4.90
N ILE A 51 4.84 1.33 4.70
CA ILE A 51 3.48 1.38 4.22
C ILE A 51 3.36 2.48 3.18
N GLY A 52 2.70 2.18 2.07
CA GLY A 52 2.52 3.12 0.96
C GLY A 52 1.07 3.28 0.57
N PHE A 53 0.74 4.47 0.10
CA PHE A 53 -0.56 4.80 -0.45
C PHE A 53 -0.38 5.46 -1.81
N ARG A 54 -1.19 5.04 -2.77
CA ARG A 54 -1.23 5.58 -4.14
C ARG A 54 -2.66 5.63 -4.62
N TRP A 55 -2.96 6.59 -5.47
CA TRP A 55 -4.30 6.77 -6.01
C TRP A 55 -4.25 7.32 -7.43
N GLN A 56 -5.37 7.23 -8.12
CA GLN A 56 -5.57 7.88 -9.41
C GLN A 56 -6.55 9.04 -9.22
N PRO A 57 -6.17 10.27 -9.57
CA PRO A 57 -7.02 11.45 -9.31
C PRO A 57 -8.39 11.31 -9.96
N GLY A 58 -9.45 11.64 -9.19
CA GLY A 58 -10.83 11.70 -9.70
C GLY A 58 -11.53 10.36 -9.87
N THR A 59 -10.92 9.26 -9.45
CA THR A 59 -11.53 7.93 -9.58
C THR A 59 -11.10 7.00 -8.44
N THR A 60 -11.91 5.99 -8.15
CA THR A 60 -11.53 4.88 -7.26
C THR A 60 -10.76 3.79 -7.99
N GLU A 61 -10.72 3.84 -9.32
CA GLU A 61 -10.05 2.85 -10.13
C GLU A 61 -8.55 3.01 -10.10
N LEU A 62 -7.85 1.90 -10.33
CA LEU A 62 -6.40 1.85 -10.45
C LEU A 62 -6.03 1.26 -11.81
N PRO A 63 -4.89 1.65 -12.38
CA PRO A 63 -4.39 0.99 -13.59
C PRO A 63 -4.17 -0.51 -13.35
N PRO A 64 -4.24 -1.35 -14.41
CA PRO A 64 -4.13 -2.81 -14.27
C PRO A 64 -2.84 -3.30 -13.59
N HIS A 65 -1.76 -2.54 -13.68
CA HIS A 65 -0.48 -2.89 -13.05
C HIS A 65 -0.42 -2.55 -11.56
N CYS A 66 -1.41 -1.84 -11.03
CA CYS A 66 -1.47 -1.43 -9.64
C CYS A 66 -2.56 -2.23 -8.92
N LEU A 67 -2.17 -3.15 -8.07
CA LEU A 67 -3.09 -4.13 -7.48
C LEU A 67 -3.93 -3.59 -6.32
N GLY A 68 -3.56 -2.47 -5.71
CA GLY A 68 -4.31 -1.86 -4.62
C GLY A 68 -3.82 -0.46 -4.30
N HIS A 69 -4.61 0.29 -3.55
CA HIS A 69 -4.26 1.64 -3.12
C HIS A 69 -3.19 1.66 -2.04
N ILE A 70 -3.20 0.66 -1.14
CA ILE A 70 -2.30 0.57 0.00
C ILE A 70 -1.53 -0.74 -0.04
N GLY A 71 -0.23 -0.66 0.19
CA GLY A 71 0.64 -1.81 0.37
C GLY A 71 1.51 -1.62 1.60
N PHE A 72 1.79 -2.70 2.33
CA PHE A 72 2.62 -2.65 3.52
C PHE A 72 3.48 -3.91 3.66
N ALA A 73 4.60 -3.75 4.36
CA ALA A 73 5.48 -4.85 4.72
C ALA A 73 6.14 -4.56 6.07
N VAL A 74 6.20 -5.56 6.93
CA VAL A 74 6.87 -5.50 8.22
C VAL A 74 8.06 -6.46 8.20
N VAL A 75 9.21 -5.99 8.68
CA VAL A 75 10.40 -6.83 8.77
C VAL A 75 10.14 -8.05 9.69
N PRO A 76 10.73 -9.22 9.41
CA PRO A 76 10.38 -10.45 10.14
C PRO A 76 10.50 -10.37 11.67
N TRP A 77 11.50 -9.66 12.18
CA TRP A 77 11.74 -9.53 13.63
C TRP A 77 10.82 -8.52 14.34
N LYS A 78 9.96 -7.83 13.60
CA LYS A 78 8.96 -6.89 14.13
C LYS A 78 7.53 -7.36 13.92
N ARG A 79 7.33 -8.58 13.42
CA ARG A 79 6.00 -9.14 13.19
C ARG A 79 5.30 -9.52 14.49
N ARG A 80 3.98 -9.68 14.43
CA ARG A 80 3.09 -10.07 15.55
C ARG A 80 3.07 -9.07 16.71
N GLN A 81 3.31 -7.78 16.43
CA GLN A 81 3.29 -6.71 17.42
C GLN A 81 2.22 -5.65 17.14
N GLY A 82 1.35 -5.89 16.16
CA GLY A 82 0.29 -4.96 15.78
C GLY A 82 0.77 -3.75 14.98
N ILE A 83 2.02 -3.74 14.52
CA ILE A 83 2.62 -2.59 13.82
C ILE A 83 1.92 -2.31 12.49
N ALA A 84 1.70 -3.33 11.66
CA ALA A 84 1.01 -3.17 10.38
C ALA A 84 -0.45 -2.77 10.57
N THR A 85 -1.13 -3.34 11.56
CA THR A 85 -2.52 -2.98 11.91
C THR A 85 -2.62 -1.50 12.27
N ARG A 86 -1.71 -1.01 13.10
CA ARG A 86 -1.64 0.40 13.49
C ARG A 86 -1.26 1.28 12.30
N GLY A 87 -0.28 0.87 11.51
CA GLY A 87 0.15 1.61 10.33
C GLY A 87 -0.95 1.78 9.30
N LEU A 88 -1.73 0.73 9.05
CA LEU A 88 -2.87 0.79 8.16
C LEU A 88 -3.96 1.72 8.71
N CYS A 89 -4.27 1.63 9.99
CA CYS A 89 -5.20 2.56 10.64
C CYS A 89 -4.75 4.02 10.48
N ASP A 90 -3.48 4.30 10.71
CA ASP A 90 -2.93 5.65 10.68
C ASP A 90 -2.88 6.26 9.27
N ILE A 91 -2.81 5.46 8.21
CA ILE A 91 -2.76 5.95 6.83
C ILE A 91 -4.15 6.17 6.22
N LEU A 92 -5.18 5.50 6.69
CA LEU A 92 -6.53 5.60 6.12
C LEU A 92 -7.08 7.02 6.04
N PRO A 93 -6.88 7.90 7.03
CA PRO A 93 -7.33 9.28 6.92
C PRO A 93 -6.78 10.03 5.70
N GLU A 94 -5.59 9.68 5.23
CA GLU A 94 -5.00 10.26 4.03
C GLU A 94 -5.79 9.88 2.76
N ALA A 95 -6.30 8.65 2.72
CA ALA A 95 -7.16 8.20 1.62
C ALA A 95 -8.49 8.94 1.63
N TRP A 96 -9.06 9.17 2.80
CA TRP A 96 -10.30 9.93 2.93
C TRP A 96 -10.09 11.40 2.53
N ALA A 97 -8.94 11.97 2.86
CA ALA A 97 -8.58 13.35 2.52
C ALA A 97 -8.46 13.59 1.01
N VAL A 98 -8.06 12.59 0.22
CA VAL A 98 -8.03 12.73 -1.25
C VAL A 98 -9.38 12.42 -1.89
N GLY A 99 -10.41 12.09 -1.11
CA GLY A 99 -11.78 11.93 -1.58
C GLY A 99 -12.20 10.50 -1.91
N LEU A 100 -11.41 9.49 -1.56
CA LEU A 100 -11.78 8.10 -1.80
C LEU A 100 -12.88 7.65 -0.82
N PRO A 101 -13.96 7.01 -1.31
CA PRO A 101 -14.98 6.42 -0.44
C PRO A 101 -14.57 5.06 0.11
N PHE A 102 -13.61 4.41 -0.52
CA PHE A 102 -12.99 3.17 -0.08
C PHE A 102 -11.57 3.06 -0.63
N VAL A 103 -10.79 2.17 -0.04
CA VAL A 103 -9.49 1.75 -0.58
C VAL A 103 -9.49 0.26 -0.84
N GLU A 104 -8.75 -0.15 -1.85
CA GLU A 104 -8.49 -1.55 -2.14
C GLU A 104 -7.12 -1.95 -1.58
N VAL A 105 -7.08 -3.09 -0.92
CA VAL A 105 -5.85 -3.69 -0.41
C VAL A 105 -5.84 -5.15 -0.88
N THR A 106 -4.76 -5.55 -1.52
CA THR A 106 -4.63 -6.92 -2.02
C THR A 106 -3.58 -7.68 -1.24
N THR A 107 -3.79 -8.96 -1.11
CA THR A 107 -2.86 -9.85 -0.44
C THR A 107 -2.91 -11.25 -1.04
N ASP A 108 -1.91 -12.06 -0.73
CA ASP A 108 -1.86 -13.47 -1.07
C ASP A 108 -2.90 -14.24 -0.25
N PRO A 109 -3.64 -15.21 -0.83
CA PRO A 109 -4.59 -16.03 -0.09
C PRO A 109 -3.98 -16.73 1.13
N ASP A 110 -2.72 -17.12 1.06
CA ASP A 110 -2.02 -17.81 2.14
C ASP A 110 -1.41 -16.87 3.19
N ASN A 111 -1.44 -15.57 2.95
CA ASN A 111 -0.89 -14.58 3.88
C ASN A 111 -1.89 -14.24 4.97
N THR A 112 -2.02 -15.13 5.95
CA THR A 112 -2.95 -14.98 7.08
C THR A 112 -2.69 -13.72 7.88
N ALA A 113 -1.43 -13.34 8.07
CA ALA A 113 -1.07 -12.13 8.83
C ALA A 113 -1.59 -10.86 8.15
N SER A 114 -1.39 -10.71 6.84
CA SER A 114 -1.93 -9.58 6.08
C SER A 114 -3.46 -9.55 6.08
N ARG A 115 -4.09 -10.69 5.93
CA ARG A 115 -5.56 -10.79 5.97
C ARG A 115 -6.10 -10.28 7.31
N ARG A 116 -5.49 -10.69 8.43
CA ARG A 116 -5.88 -10.22 9.76
C ARG A 116 -5.70 -8.71 9.95
N VAL A 117 -4.60 -8.16 9.43
CA VAL A 117 -4.34 -6.71 9.47
C VAL A 117 -5.46 -5.95 8.75
N ILE A 118 -5.82 -6.40 7.57
CA ILE A 118 -6.85 -5.76 6.74
C ILE A 118 -8.22 -5.87 7.40
N GLU A 119 -8.58 -7.07 7.86
CA GLU A 119 -9.86 -7.33 8.52
C GLU A 119 -10.01 -6.57 9.84
N ALA A 120 -8.92 -6.43 10.61
CA ALA A 120 -8.90 -5.64 11.85
C ALA A 120 -9.19 -4.14 11.61
N ASN A 121 -8.99 -3.66 10.40
CA ASN A 121 -9.31 -2.29 10.00
C ASN A 121 -10.66 -2.16 9.28
N GLY A 122 -11.50 -3.17 9.35
CA GLY A 122 -12.81 -3.17 8.71
C GLY A 122 -12.81 -3.65 7.25
N GLY A 123 -11.73 -4.26 6.81
CA GLY A 123 -11.61 -4.76 5.44
C GLY A 123 -12.58 -5.91 5.16
N ILE A 124 -13.25 -5.82 4.01
CA ILE A 124 -14.22 -6.81 3.52
C ILE A 124 -13.65 -7.47 2.28
N LEU A 125 -13.63 -8.80 2.26
CA LEU A 125 -13.19 -9.55 1.10
C LEU A 125 -14.19 -9.39 -0.05
N ILE A 126 -13.71 -8.86 -1.18
CA ILE A 126 -14.54 -8.60 -2.36
C ILE A 126 -14.44 -9.74 -3.36
N GLU A 127 -13.23 -10.19 -3.66
CA GLU A 127 -13.01 -11.25 -4.64
C GLU A 127 -11.64 -11.89 -4.52
N GLU A 128 -11.54 -13.09 -5.02
CA GLU A 128 -10.28 -13.72 -5.42
C GLU A 128 -10.10 -13.48 -6.92
N PHE A 129 -8.91 -13.08 -7.33
CA PHE A 129 -8.65 -12.71 -8.72
C PHE A 129 -7.33 -13.28 -9.23
N ALA A 130 -7.25 -13.47 -10.55
CA ALA A 130 -6.02 -13.91 -11.20
C ALA A 130 -5.03 -12.74 -11.28
N LEU A 131 -3.80 -12.98 -10.83
CA LEU A 131 -2.73 -11.99 -10.93
C LEU A 131 -2.12 -11.96 -12.34
N PRO A 132 -1.70 -10.78 -12.81
CA PRO A 132 -0.93 -10.69 -14.04
C PRO A 132 0.36 -11.51 -13.95
N SER A 133 0.89 -11.96 -15.09
CA SER A 133 2.17 -12.64 -15.13
C SER A 133 3.29 -11.74 -14.59
N GLY A 134 4.26 -12.33 -13.90
CA GLY A 134 5.39 -11.60 -13.31
C GLY A 134 5.27 -11.34 -11.82
N TYR A 135 4.13 -11.66 -11.19
CA TYR A 135 3.94 -11.48 -9.73
C TYR A 135 4.37 -12.69 -8.90
N GLY A 136 4.84 -13.76 -9.55
CA GLY A 136 5.37 -14.95 -8.86
C GLY A 136 4.33 -15.84 -8.20
N ARG A 137 3.04 -15.52 -8.33
CA ARG A 137 1.90 -16.29 -7.84
C ARG A 137 0.70 -16.14 -8.78
N ALA A 138 -0.23 -17.09 -8.74
CA ALA A 138 -1.35 -17.13 -9.67
C ALA A 138 -2.55 -16.28 -9.22
N MET A 139 -2.85 -16.27 -7.93
CA MET A 139 -4.07 -15.67 -7.37
C MET A 139 -3.77 -14.65 -6.29
N GLY A 140 -4.65 -13.67 -6.16
CA GLY A 140 -4.66 -12.69 -5.10
C GLY A 140 -6.04 -12.50 -4.52
N LEU A 141 -6.11 -11.98 -3.30
CA LEU A 141 -7.36 -11.57 -2.67
C LEU A 141 -7.46 -10.05 -2.71
N ARG A 142 -8.64 -9.54 -3.07
CA ARG A 142 -8.93 -8.11 -3.03
C ARG A 142 -9.91 -7.82 -1.91
N TYR A 143 -9.45 -6.96 -0.99
CA TYR A 143 -10.26 -6.41 0.09
C TYR A 143 -10.59 -4.96 -0.20
N ARG A 144 -11.72 -4.49 0.34
CA ARG A 144 -12.03 -3.07 0.41
C ARG A 144 -12.24 -2.65 1.86
N ILE A 145 -11.68 -1.50 2.21
CA ILE A 145 -11.96 -0.82 3.46
C ILE A 145 -12.78 0.41 3.10
N PHE A 146 -14.03 0.44 3.54
CA PHE A 146 -14.94 1.56 3.27
C PHE A 146 -14.78 2.62 4.36
N ARG A 147 -14.80 3.88 3.95
CA ARG A 147 -14.66 5.01 4.87
C ARG A 147 -15.63 4.94 6.05
N ASP A 148 -16.90 4.62 5.77
CA ASP A 148 -17.97 4.62 6.76
C ASP A 148 -18.00 3.34 7.61
N GLU A 149 -17.18 2.34 7.27
CA GLU A 149 -17.10 1.05 7.95
C GLU A 149 -15.71 0.77 8.55
N GLN A 150 -14.86 1.79 8.59
CA GLN A 150 -13.53 1.67 9.20
C GLN A 150 -13.65 1.41 10.71
N GLU A 151 -12.91 0.41 11.21
CA GLU A 151 -13.01 -0.06 12.60
C GLU A 151 -11.84 0.35 13.51
N CYS A 152 -10.91 1.16 13.06
CA CYS A 152 -9.79 1.55 13.91
C CYS A 152 -9.92 2.90 14.61
#